data_e108457076c9ce3d9c9a6c4aa4809235
#
_entry.id   e108457076c9ce3d9c9a6c4aa4809235
#
_cell.length_a   1.000
_cell.length_b   1.000
_cell.length_c   1.000
_cell.angle_alpha   90.00
_cell.angle_beta   90.00
_cell.angle_gamma   90.00
#
_symmetry.space_group_name_H-M   'P 1'
#
loop_
_entity.id
_entity.type
_entity.pdbx_description
1 polymer ?
#
loop_
_entity_poly.entity_id
_entity_poly.type
_entity_poly.pdbx_seq_one_letter_code
_entity_poly.pdbx_strand_id
1 'polypeptide(L)'
;TYWVANNFIWGWLLLPVIQLGELIKQEVAADQENLRRNSLGYFGITAIICILWFAGIPVWKPFMTHILGFADVEKLFSLVMLLIGFYVFYAVQNVFDATFYGLGKTNYMLFESVVTNIIYYGIAFILYLTGIWTPSLIGIALLFGIGNAFDSIVSLGAFAYLLKKEKINILSEK
;
A
#
# COMPACT_ATOMS: atom_id res chain seq x y z
N THR A 1 -6.75 -15.57 12.41
CA THR A 1 -5.68 -15.93 11.45
C THR A 1 -5.40 -14.78 10.48
N TYR A 2 -6.44 -14.18 9.83
CA TYR A 2 -6.24 -13.01 8.95
C TYR A 2 -5.51 -11.86 9.65
N TRP A 3 -5.92 -11.50 10.88
CA TRP A 3 -5.30 -10.43 11.65
C TRP A 3 -3.82 -10.66 11.94
N VAL A 4 -3.44 -11.91 12.17
CA VAL A 4 -2.03 -12.28 12.41
C VAL A 4 -1.20 -12.15 11.14
N ALA A 5 -1.75 -12.58 9.99
CA ALA A 5 -1.11 -12.38 8.68
C ALA A 5 -0.93 -10.89 8.37
N ASN A 6 -1.97 -10.11 8.61
CA ASN A 6 -1.93 -8.66 8.42
C ASN A 6 -0.89 -7.99 9.34
N ASN A 7 -0.81 -8.40 10.61
CA ASN A 7 0.20 -7.89 11.54
C ASN A 7 1.63 -8.25 11.12
N PHE A 8 1.86 -9.42 10.54
CA PHE A 8 3.17 -9.76 9.98
C PHE A 8 3.54 -8.82 8.82
N ILE A 9 2.61 -8.54 7.92
CA ILE A 9 2.85 -7.63 6.81
C ILE A 9 3.11 -6.21 7.32
N TRP A 10 2.24 -5.68 8.18
CA TRP A 10 2.34 -4.32 8.70
C TRP A 10 3.53 -4.12 9.63
N GLY A 11 3.80 -5.08 10.51
CA GLY A 11 4.84 -4.96 11.51
C GLY A 11 6.27 -5.25 11.00
N TRP A 12 6.39 -5.99 9.90
CA TRP A 12 7.71 -6.41 9.39
C TRP A 12 7.95 -5.99 7.95
N LEU A 13 7.05 -6.31 7.03
CA LEU A 13 7.27 -6.03 5.62
C LEU A 13 7.09 -4.55 5.28
N LEU A 14 6.05 -3.91 5.78
CA LEU A 14 5.75 -2.51 5.50
C LEU A 14 6.57 -1.51 6.31
N LEU A 15 7.30 -1.95 7.33
CA LEU A 15 8.09 -1.03 8.16
C LEU A 15 9.03 -0.13 7.33
N PRO A 16 9.84 -0.65 6.40
CA PRO A 16 10.69 0.18 5.55
C PRO A 16 9.89 1.12 4.63
N VAL A 17 8.72 0.68 4.15
CA VAL A 17 7.83 1.49 3.30
C VAL A 17 7.29 2.68 4.08
N ILE A 18 6.85 2.46 5.32
CA ILE A 18 6.36 3.51 6.21
C ILE A 18 7.46 4.54 6.49
N GLN A 19 8.68 4.08 6.79
CA GLN A 19 9.82 4.98 7.02
C GLN A 19 10.19 5.79 5.79
N LEU A 20 10.13 5.19 4.61
CA LEU A 20 10.30 5.92 3.35
C LEU A 20 9.21 6.99 3.17
N GLY A 21 7.96 6.67 3.51
CA GLY A 21 6.87 7.64 3.50
C GLY A 21 7.13 8.84 4.41
N GLU A 22 7.65 8.62 5.63
CA GLU A 22 8.00 9.72 6.55
C GLU A 22 9.13 10.59 5.99
N LEU A 23 10.14 9.99 5.34
CA LEU A 23 11.20 10.72 4.66
C LEU A 23 10.65 11.60 3.53
N ILE A 24 9.80 11.04 2.68
CA ILE A 24 9.18 11.77 1.55
C ILE A 24 8.36 12.96 2.07
N LYS A 25 7.56 12.77 3.12
CA LYS A 25 6.78 13.86 3.75
C LYS A 25 7.69 15.01 4.17
N GLN A 26 8.80 14.71 4.84
CA GLN A 26 9.73 15.71 5.33
C GLN A 26 10.45 16.44 4.18
N GLU A 27 10.96 15.70 3.20
CA GLU A 27 11.68 16.28 2.05
C GLU A 27 10.78 17.17 1.19
N VAL A 28 9.56 16.72 0.89
CA VAL A 28 8.61 17.46 0.08
C VAL A 28 8.04 18.68 0.83
N ALA A 29 7.84 18.55 2.14
CA ALA A 29 7.42 19.68 2.98
C ALA A 29 8.51 20.75 3.10
N ALA A 30 9.78 20.37 3.09
CA ALA A 30 10.90 21.30 3.16
C ALA A 30 11.06 22.09 1.85
N ASP A 31 10.92 21.42 0.71
CA ASP A 31 11.00 22.05 -0.62
C ASP A 31 10.22 21.21 -1.64
N GLN A 32 9.21 21.82 -2.27
CA GLN A 32 8.41 21.17 -3.32
C GLN A 32 9.27 20.71 -4.51
N GLU A 33 10.37 21.35 -4.79
CA GLU A 33 11.30 20.97 -5.87
C GLU A 33 11.94 19.59 -5.62
N ASN A 34 12.01 19.13 -4.37
CA ASN A 34 12.46 17.78 -4.02
C ASN A 34 11.55 16.71 -4.65
N LEU A 35 10.25 16.98 -4.80
CA LEU A 35 9.35 16.07 -5.49
C LEU A 35 9.80 15.85 -6.94
N ARG A 36 10.11 16.91 -7.69
CA ARG A 36 10.60 16.80 -9.06
C ARG A 36 11.95 16.08 -9.13
N ARG A 37 12.86 16.42 -8.24
CA ARG A 37 14.25 15.91 -8.25
C ARG A 37 14.36 14.47 -7.78
N ASN A 38 13.60 14.07 -6.76
CA ASN A 38 13.79 12.81 -6.04
C ASN A 38 12.71 11.76 -6.30
N SER A 39 11.61 12.07 -7.02
CA SER A 39 10.50 11.12 -7.22
C SER A 39 10.92 9.78 -7.78
N LEU A 40 11.78 9.75 -8.79
CA LEU A 40 12.28 8.49 -9.35
C LEU A 40 13.08 7.69 -8.32
N GLY A 41 13.81 8.38 -7.43
CA GLY A 41 14.51 7.75 -6.30
C GLY A 41 13.53 7.11 -5.31
N TYR A 42 12.43 7.78 -4.98
CA TYR A 42 11.40 7.23 -4.08
C TYR A 42 10.78 5.96 -4.65
N PHE A 43 10.38 5.97 -5.92
CA PHE A 43 9.87 4.78 -6.60
C PHE A 43 10.92 3.68 -6.74
N GLY A 44 12.19 4.05 -6.99
CA GLY A 44 13.31 3.12 -7.06
C GLY A 44 13.54 2.39 -5.72
N ILE A 45 13.55 3.12 -4.60
CA ILE A 45 13.67 2.54 -3.26
C ILE A 45 12.46 1.64 -2.95
N THR A 46 11.25 2.08 -3.28
CA THR A 46 10.03 1.26 -3.12
C THR A 46 10.15 -0.05 -3.91
N ALA A 47 10.61 0.00 -5.15
CA ALA A 47 10.82 -1.20 -5.97
C ALA A 47 11.86 -2.14 -5.35
N ILE A 48 12.97 -1.61 -4.83
CA ILE A 48 14.00 -2.41 -4.12
C ILE A 48 13.38 -3.09 -2.89
N ILE A 49 12.60 -2.38 -2.08
CA ILE A 49 11.92 -2.97 -0.92
C ILE A 49 11.00 -4.11 -1.35
N CYS A 50 10.19 -3.92 -2.40
CA CYS A 50 9.32 -4.98 -2.92
C CYS A 50 10.10 -6.18 -3.44
N ILE A 51 11.21 -5.96 -4.14
CA ILE A 51 12.11 -7.05 -4.60
C ILE A 51 12.66 -7.82 -3.41
N LEU A 52 13.07 -7.13 -2.34
CA LEU A 52 13.57 -7.78 -1.12
C LEU A 52 12.48 -8.61 -0.42
N TRP A 53 11.21 -8.21 -0.48
CA TRP A 53 10.10 -9.05 0.02
C TRP A 53 10.07 -10.39 -0.72
N PHE A 54 10.06 -10.37 -2.05
CA PHE A 54 10.02 -11.60 -2.86
C PHE A 54 11.29 -12.44 -2.68
N ALA A 55 12.45 -11.82 -2.60
CA ALA A 55 13.71 -12.52 -2.32
C ALA A 55 13.72 -13.16 -0.91
N GLY A 56 13.02 -12.56 0.04
CA GLY A 56 12.90 -13.04 1.42
C GLY A 56 11.90 -14.20 1.64
N ILE A 57 11.06 -14.52 0.66
CA ILE A 57 10.01 -15.56 0.79
C ILE A 57 10.56 -16.88 1.37
N PRO A 58 11.71 -17.43 0.95
CA PRO A 58 12.21 -18.68 1.51
C PRO A 58 12.52 -18.61 3.00
N VAL A 59 12.78 -17.42 3.53
CA VAL A 59 13.13 -17.18 4.93
C VAL A 59 11.89 -16.91 5.80
N TRP A 60 10.75 -16.58 5.21
CA TRP A 60 9.56 -16.17 5.97
C TRP A 60 9.00 -17.29 6.84
N LYS A 61 8.88 -18.52 6.32
CA LYS A 61 8.39 -19.65 7.14
C LYS A 61 9.28 -19.92 8.35
N PRO A 62 10.61 -20.10 8.20
CA PRO A 62 11.50 -20.22 9.34
C PRO A 62 11.41 -19.06 10.33
N PHE A 63 11.32 -17.83 9.84
CA PHE A 63 11.18 -16.65 10.67
C PHE A 63 9.88 -16.66 11.48
N MET A 64 8.74 -16.95 10.84
CA MET A 64 7.44 -17.05 11.48
C MET A 64 7.41 -18.16 12.55
N THR A 65 8.07 -19.29 12.28
CA THR A 65 8.10 -20.43 13.21
C THR A 65 9.04 -20.19 14.38
N HIS A 66 10.28 -19.83 14.12
CA HIS A 66 11.35 -19.86 15.13
C HIS A 66 11.51 -18.54 15.88
N ILE A 67 11.19 -17.42 15.22
CA ILE A 67 11.36 -16.08 15.82
C ILE A 67 10.03 -15.55 16.35
N LEU A 68 8.96 -15.67 15.58
CA LEU A 68 7.65 -15.16 15.97
C LEU A 68 6.79 -16.19 16.75
N GLY A 69 7.15 -17.46 16.69
CA GLY A 69 6.48 -18.52 17.46
C GLY A 69 5.03 -18.77 17.03
N PHE A 70 4.66 -18.55 15.76
CA PHE A 70 3.31 -18.80 15.29
C PHE A 70 3.00 -20.30 15.21
N ALA A 71 1.80 -20.70 15.66
CA ALA A 71 1.41 -22.10 15.74
C ALA A 71 0.99 -22.69 14.36
N ASP A 72 0.28 -21.92 13.54
CA ASP A 72 -0.25 -22.35 12.23
C ASP A 72 0.43 -21.61 11.09
N VAL A 73 1.73 -21.88 10.92
CA VAL A 73 2.56 -21.16 9.97
C VAL A 73 2.17 -21.42 8.51
N GLU A 74 1.71 -22.63 8.16
CA GLU A 74 1.33 -22.95 6.78
C GLU A 74 0.15 -22.11 6.32
N LYS A 75 -0.87 -22.00 7.13
CA LYS A 75 -2.07 -21.20 6.84
C LYS A 75 -1.75 -19.70 6.83
N LEU A 76 -0.92 -19.28 7.78
CA LEU A 76 -0.47 -17.89 7.86
C LEU A 76 0.34 -17.49 6.62
N PHE A 77 1.30 -18.32 6.25
CA PHE A 77 2.14 -18.10 5.07
C PHE A 77 1.31 -18.05 3.79
N SER A 78 0.35 -18.95 3.63
CA SER A 78 -0.55 -18.96 2.47
C SER A 78 -1.36 -17.67 2.36
N LEU A 79 -1.84 -17.12 3.49
CA LEU A 79 -2.52 -15.83 3.51
C LEU A 79 -1.58 -14.66 3.17
N VAL A 80 -0.37 -14.66 3.69
CA VAL A 80 0.64 -13.63 3.35
C VAL A 80 0.96 -13.68 1.87
N MET A 81 1.14 -14.87 1.28
CA MET A 81 1.38 -15.04 -0.14
C MET A 81 0.21 -14.56 -1.01
N LEU A 82 -1.02 -14.77 -0.55
CA LEU A 82 -2.21 -14.25 -1.23
C LEU A 82 -2.26 -12.72 -1.22
N LEU A 83 -1.82 -12.11 -0.12
CA LEU A 83 -1.95 -10.67 0.11
C LEU A 83 -0.77 -9.85 -0.42
N ILE A 84 0.44 -10.44 -0.49
CA ILE A 84 1.66 -9.66 -0.76
C ILE A 84 1.61 -8.87 -2.08
N GLY A 85 0.98 -9.43 -3.12
CA GLY A 85 0.79 -8.72 -4.39
C GLY A 85 -0.01 -7.44 -4.25
N PHE A 86 -1.04 -7.44 -3.41
CA PHE A 86 -1.85 -6.24 -3.14
C PHE A 86 -1.08 -5.22 -2.30
N TYR A 87 -0.18 -5.67 -1.43
CA TYR A 87 0.66 -4.77 -0.65
C TYR A 87 1.80 -4.14 -1.45
N VAL A 88 2.16 -4.68 -2.61
CA VAL A 88 3.02 -3.98 -3.60
C VAL A 88 2.31 -2.71 -4.10
N PHE A 89 1.01 -2.80 -4.42
CA PHE A 89 0.22 -1.61 -4.78
C PHE A 89 0.20 -0.59 -3.63
N TYR A 90 -0.01 -1.04 -2.40
CA TYR A 90 0.04 -0.17 -1.22
C TYR A 90 1.41 0.50 -1.04
N ALA A 91 2.52 -0.23 -1.27
CA ALA A 91 3.86 0.34 -1.17
C ALA A 91 4.08 1.48 -2.16
N VAL A 92 3.56 1.35 -3.39
CA VAL A 92 3.60 2.42 -4.39
C VAL A 92 2.68 3.57 -4.00
N GLN A 93 1.47 3.29 -3.53
CA GLN A 93 0.52 4.29 -3.03
C GLN A 93 1.12 5.14 -1.91
N ASN A 94 1.90 4.54 -1.01
CA ASN A 94 2.54 5.26 0.09
C ASN A 94 3.42 6.43 -0.39
N VAL A 95 4.01 6.35 -1.59
CA VAL A 95 4.75 7.47 -2.20
C VAL A 95 3.79 8.61 -2.56
N PHE A 96 2.62 8.30 -3.10
CA PHE A 96 1.61 9.30 -3.45
C PHE A 96 1.06 9.99 -2.20
N ASP A 97 0.66 9.21 -1.20
CA ASP A 97 0.09 9.71 0.05
C ASP A 97 1.09 10.57 0.82
N ALA A 98 2.34 10.11 0.90
CA ALA A 98 3.41 10.88 1.51
C ALA A 98 3.67 12.21 0.78
N THR A 99 3.54 12.23 -0.55
CA THR A 99 3.62 13.46 -1.35
C THR A 99 2.47 14.40 -1.03
N PHE A 100 1.23 13.91 -0.96
CA PHE A 100 0.07 14.73 -0.59
C PHE A 100 0.23 15.34 0.78
N TYR A 101 0.72 14.56 1.75
CA TYR A 101 1.04 15.07 3.08
C TYR A 101 2.11 16.16 3.04
N GLY A 102 3.24 15.90 2.38
CA GLY A 102 4.35 16.85 2.30
C GLY A 102 3.95 18.17 1.66
N LEU A 103 3.07 18.13 0.65
CA LEU A 103 2.54 19.34 0.00
C LEU A 103 1.40 20.02 0.79
N GLY A 104 0.96 19.45 1.92
CA GLY A 104 -0.21 19.95 2.66
C GLY A 104 -1.53 19.77 1.91
N LYS A 105 -1.59 18.85 0.93
CA LYS A 105 -2.75 18.62 0.07
C LYS A 105 -3.52 17.35 0.46
N THR A 106 -3.82 17.21 1.73
CA THR A 106 -4.50 16.05 2.31
C THR A 106 -5.94 15.85 1.83
N ASN A 107 -6.52 16.85 1.15
CA ASN A 107 -7.81 16.72 0.48
C ASN A 107 -7.82 15.65 -0.63
N TYR A 108 -6.68 15.34 -1.25
CA TYR A 108 -6.57 14.23 -2.19
C TYR A 108 -6.74 12.88 -1.49
N MET A 109 -6.14 12.71 -0.33
CA MET A 109 -6.30 11.50 0.48
C MET A 109 -7.74 11.34 1.01
N LEU A 110 -8.39 12.44 1.38
CA LEU A 110 -9.81 12.42 1.74
C LEU A 110 -10.66 11.97 0.54
N PHE A 111 -10.39 12.50 -0.65
CA PHE A 111 -11.07 12.10 -1.88
C PHE A 111 -10.92 10.59 -2.16
N GLU A 112 -9.71 10.06 -2.10
CA GLU A 112 -9.42 8.63 -2.27
C GLU A 112 -10.21 7.78 -1.29
N SER A 113 -10.12 8.12 -0.01
CA SER A 113 -10.80 7.43 1.07
C SER A 113 -12.33 7.43 0.87
N VAL A 114 -12.91 8.56 0.47
CA VAL A 114 -14.36 8.67 0.20
C VAL A 114 -14.74 7.80 -1.00
N VAL A 115 -14.00 7.86 -2.10
CA VAL A 115 -14.23 7.05 -3.30
C VAL A 115 -14.14 5.56 -2.98
N THR A 116 -13.08 5.14 -2.31
CA THR A 116 -12.87 3.73 -1.95
C THR A 116 -13.96 3.22 -1.00
N ASN A 117 -14.31 3.99 0.04
CA ASN A 117 -15.32 3.54 1.00
C ASN A 117 -16.73 3.52 0.38
N ILE A 118 -17.11 4.51 -0.41
CA ILE A 118 -18.45 4.55 -1.00
C ILE A 118 -18.59 3.58 -2.16
N ILE A 119 -17.65 3.58 -3.10
CA ILE A 119 -17.78 2.76 -4.31
C ILE A 119 -17.40 1.31 -4.00
N TYR A 120 -16.16 1.06 -3.56
CA TYR A 120 -15.68 -0.31 -3.40
C TYR A 120 -16.35 -1.02 -2.21
N TYR A 121 -16.21 -0.49 -1.01
CA TYR A 121 -16.80 -1.12 0.19
C TYR A 121 -18.31 -0.98 0.24
N GLY A 122 -18.89 0.08 -0.34
CA GLY A 122 -20.33 0.21 -0.48
C GLY A 122 -20.94 -0.90 -1.35
N ILE A 123 -20.32 -1.21 -2.50
CA ILE A 123 -20.74 -2.34 -3.36
C ILE A 123 -20.57 -3.66 -2.62
N ALA A 124 -19.43 -3.89 -1.97
CA ALA A 124 -19.19 -5.10 -1.20
C ALA A 124 -20.23 -5.30 -0.08
N PHE A 125 -20.62 -4.23 0.59
CA PHE A 125 -21.66 -4.25 1.61
C PHE A 125 -23.04 -4.59 1.03
N ILE A 126 -23.40 -4.06 -0.14
CA ILE A 126 -24.64 -4.41 -0.83
C ILE A 126 -24.65 -5.89 -1.21
N LEU A 127 -23.54 -6.43 -1.75
CA LEU A 127 -23.42 -7.84 -2.09
C LEU A 127 -23.56 -8.75 -0.85
N TYR A 128 -23.05 -8.31 0.30
CA TYR A 128 -23.26 -9.01 1.57
C TYR A 128 -24.73 -8.99 2.01
N LEU A 129 -25.40 -7.82 1.98
CA LEU A 129 -26.80 -7.68 2.39
C LEU A 129 -27.76 -8.45 1.49
N THR A 130 -27.45 -8.58 0.20
CA THR A 130 -28.27 -9.33 -0.77
C THR A 130 -27.99 -10.83 -0.72
N GLY A 131 -27.05 -11.30 0.12
CA GLY A 131 -26.70 -12.71 0.23
C GLY A 131 -25.90 -13.27 -0.96
N ILE A 132 -25.52 -12.43 -1.93
CA ILE A 132 -24.71 -12.83 -3.08
C ILE A 132 -23.29 -13.20 -2.65
N TRP A 133 -22.77 -12.50 -1.63
CA TRP A 133 -21.46 -12.78 -1.05
C TRP A 133 -21.58 -13.14 0.44
N THR A 134 -20.95 -14.26 0.83
CA THR A 134 -20.87 -14.72 2.21
C THR A 134 -19.42 -14.64 2.70
N PRO A 135 -19.16 -14.05 3.88
CA PRO A 135 -17.82 -13.90 4.40
C PRO A 135 -17.13 -15.26 4.63
N SER A 136 -15.93 -15.41 4.06
CA SER A 136 -14.98 -16.48 4.37
C SER A 136 -13.61 -15.88 4.65
N LEU A 137 -12.69 -16.66 5.23
CA LEU A 137 -11.35 -16.16 5.53
C LEU A 137 -10.64 -15.63 4.27
N ILE A 138 -10.68 -16.40 3.19
CA ILE A 138 -10.10 -16.02 1.89
C ILE A 138 -10.88 -14.86 1.28
N GLY A 139 -12.21 -14.89 1.34
CA GLY A 139 -13.08 -13.84 0.82
C GLY A 139 -12.83 -12.49 1.52
N ILE A 140 -12.64 -12.49 2.84
CA ILE A 140 -12.28 -11.30 3.61
C ILE A 140 -10.86 -10.82 3.24
N ALA A 141 -9.89 -11.72 3.12
CA ALA A 141 -8.54 -11.38 2.71
C ALA A 141 -8.51 -10.73 1.32
N LEU A 142 -9.23 -11.31 0.36
CA LEU A 142 -9.38 -10.75 -0.99
C LEU A 142 -10.14 -9.43 -0.99
N LEU A 143 -11.19 -9.29 -0.18
CA LEU A 143 -11.92 -8.03 -0.06
C LEU A 143 -10.97 -6.88 0.32
N PHE A 144 -10.13 -7.06 1.34
CA PHE A 144 -9.18 -6.04 1.75
C PHE A 144 -8.02 -5.90 0.76
N GLY A 145 -7.51 -6.99 0.18
CA GLY A 145 -6.44 -6.94 -0.81
C GLY A 145 -6.86 -6.19 -2.07
N ILE A 146 -8.00 -6.53 -2.66
CA ILE A 146 -8.55 -5.84 -3.82
C ILE A 146 -8.91 -4.39 -3.47
N GLY A 147 -9.39 -4.14 -2.25
CA GLY A 147 -9.65 -2.79 -1.74
C GLY A 147 -8.39 -1.92 -1.74
N ASN A 148 -7.25 -2.45 -1.28
CA ASN A 148 -5.96 -1.78 -1.36
C ASN A 148 -5.53 -1.50 -2.80
N ALA A 149 -5.73 -2.44 -3.73
CA ALA A 149 -5.40 -2.23 -5.13
C ALA A 149 -6.29 -1.17 -5.77
N PHE A 150 -7.60 -1.18 -5.46
CA PHE A 150 -8.55 -0.17 -5.93
C PHE A 150 -8.16 1.22 -5.42
N ASP A 151 -7.90 1.36 -4.12
CA ASP A 151 -7.46 2.60 -3.49
C ASP A 151 -6.17 3.13 -4.13
N SER A 152 -5.20 2.24 -4.38
CA SER A 152 -3.94 2.59 -5.05
C SER A 152 -4.15 3.11 -6.47
N ILE A 153 -5.12 2.58 -7.22
CA ILE A 153 -5.47 3.08 -8.57
C ILE A 153 -6.09 4.47 -8.48
N VAL A 154 -6.98 4.71 -7.51
CA VAL A 154 -7.58 6.02 -7.26
C VAL A 154 -6.48 7.03 -6.89
N SER A 155 -5.57 6.63 -6.00
CA SER A 155 -4.43 7.44 -5.58
C SER A 155 -3.48 7.80 -6.73
N LEU A 156 -3.19 6.83 -7.61
CA LEU A 156 -2.41 7.08 -8.83
C LEU A 156 -3.08 8.14 -9.72
N GLY A 157 -4.39 8.05 -9.90
CA GLY A 157 -5.16 9.04 -10.66
C GLY A 157 -5.09 10.43 -10.03
N ALA A 158 -5.25 10.51 -8.71
CA ALA A 158 -5.14 11.75 -7.95
C ALA A 158 -3.71 12.34 -8.02
N PHE A 159 -2.68 11.50 -7.93
CA PHE A 159 -1.29 11.91 -8.06
C PHE A 159 -0.96 12.44 -9.46
N ALA A 160 -1.39 11.75 -10.52
CA ALA A 160 -1.23 12.20 -11.90
C ALA A 160 -1.94 13.54 -12.15
N TYR A 161 -3.15 13.70 -11.59
CA TYR A 161 -3.88 14.97 -11.66
C TYR A 161 -3.14 16.09 -10.93
N LEU A 162 -2.59 15.82 -9.73
CA LEU A 162 -1.78 16.77 -8.98
C LEU A 162 -0.57 17.23 -9.78
N LEU A 163 0.21 16.31 -10.33
CA LEU A 163 1.40 16.63 -11.12
C LEU A 163 1.05 17.53 -12.32
N LYS A 164 -0.04 17.19 -13.01
CA LYS A 164 -0.53 17.99 -14.15
C LYS A 164 -0.95 19.40 -13.72
N LYS A 165 -1.70 19.51 -12.61
CA LYS A 165 -2.22 20.78 -12.09
C LYS A 165 -1.10 21.70 -11.63
N GLU A 166 -0.11 21.17 -10.92
CA GLU A 166 1.03 21.93 -10.42
C GLU A 166 2.17 22.07 -11.45
N LYS A 167 1.98 21.52 -12.66
CA LYS A 167 2.98 21.52 -13.76
C LYS A 167 4.33 20.91 -13.35
N ILE A 168 4.31 19.90 -12.48
CA ILE A 168 5.49 19.19 -12.01
C ILE A 168 5.81 18.06 -13.00
N ASN A 169 6.97 18.11 -13.64
CA ASN A 169 7.46 17.02 -14.49
C ASN A 169 8.50 16.20 -13.73
N ILE A 170 8.12 15.01 -13.27
CA ILE A 170 9.01 14.09 -12.54
C ILE A 170 9.91 13.25 -13.47
N LEU A 171 9.66 13.29 -14.78
CA LEU A 171 10.42 12.54 -15.80
C LEU A 171 11.42 13.41 -16.58
N SER A 172 11.45 14.72 -16.35
CA SER A 172 12.42 15.58 -17.02
C SER A 172 13.78 15.45 -16.34
N GLU A 173 14.67 14.70 -16.94
CA GLU A 173 16.10 14.89 -16.69
C GLU A 173 16.50 16.32 -17.06
N LYS A 174 17.37 16.92 -16.23
CA LYS A 174 17.99 18.21 -16.57
C LYS A 174 18.86 18.09 -17.80
#